data_fd2bac6cf8905c6a465577534aa7ab67
#
_entry.id   fd2bac6cf8905c6a465577534aa7ab67
#
_cell.length_a   1.000
_cell.length_b   1.000
_cell.length_c   1.000
_cell.angle_alpha   90.00
_cell.angle_beta   90.00
_cell.angle_gamma   90.00
#
_symmetry.space_group_name_H-M   'P 1'
#
loop_
_entity.id
_entity.type
_entity.pdbx_description
1 polymer ?
#
loop_
_entity_poly.entity_id
_entity_poly.type
_entity_poly.pdbx_seq_one_letter_code
_entity_poly.pdbx_strand_id
1 'polypeptide(L)'
;RILCPSKVPLDIRPREILVQENKGIRLIWEDGHVSDFALDWLLEHAYALDESVTDIQAQNLAHIAVQYDDCKDDFVAICDRYLNEKGAILVRGCTLDVDALVACLTDEVFVLRDSHFGYIEDLRTDNTTNKNTDQLGYTNAAVNLHTDQPFIEHPPRFQLLLCVQTADEGGENMLADALQAAHYLRDLDRVAFEALTEIPVVFHRNQKNFECKTRYPVLSFDADQFRQIRSSYFTLAPQTSSFGQMTQWYRAYQLFTKIIEDPAHQFRVLLQPQDFVLYDNYRMLHGRTTFSGGRWMKGIYFDYQ
;
A
#
# COMPACT_ATOMS: atom_id res chain seq x y z
N ARG A 1 -15.98 -0.36 -45.67
CA ARG A 1 -17.21 0.44 -45.40
C ARG A 1 -16.84 1.43 -44.31
N ILE A 2 -16.89 2.72 -44.61
CA ILE A 2 -16.66 3.77 -43.63
C ILE A 2 -17.93 3.84 -42.78
N LEU A 3 -17.83 3.44 -41.50
CA LEU A 3 -18.91 3.56 -40.51
C LEU A 3 -18.94 5.00 -40.00
N CYS A 4 -20.11 5.63 -40.03
CA CYS A 4 -20.31 6.91 -39.36
C CYS A 4 -20.46 6.66 -37.86
N PRO A 5 -19.61 7.26 -36.98
CA PRO A 5 -19.65 7.03 -35.55
C PRO A 5 -21.02 7.25 -34.90
N SER A 6 -21.82 8.20 -35.45
CA SER A 6 -23.19 8.47 -34.97
C SER A 6 -24.18 7.32 -35.18
N LYS A 7 -23.82 6.31 -35.97
CA LYS A 7 -24.63 5.13 -36.24
C LYS A 7 -24.23 3.90 -35.42
N VAL A 8 -23.21 4.02 -34.61
CA VAL A 8 -22.75 2.95 -33.72
C VAL A 8 -23.38 3.20 -32.32
N PRO A 9 -24.18 2.26 -31.79
CA PRO A 9 -24.69 2.39 -30.43
C PRO A 9 -23.56 2.54 -29.42
N LEU A 10 -23.67 3.47 -28.47
CA LEU A 10 -22.64 3.75 -27.46
C LEU A 10 -22.43 2.59 -26.48
N ASP A 11 -23.41 1.72 -26.37
CA ASP A 11 -23.45 0.59 -25.45
C ASP A 11 -23.25 -0.77 -26.12
N ILE A 12 -22.93 -0.76 -27.44
CA ILE A 12 -22.67 -2.01 -28.17
C ILE A 12 -21.50 -2.78 -27.54
N ARG A 13 -21.71 -4.07 -27.36
CA ARG A 13 -20.70 -4.97 -26.78
C ARG A 13 -20.43 -6.14 -27.71
N PRO A 14 -19.23 -6.70 -27.70
CA PRO A 14 -19.00 -7.96 -28.37
C PRO A 14 -19.76 -9.07 -27.62
N ARG A 15 -20.54 -9.84 -28.36
CA ARG A 15 -21.19 -11.07 -27.88
C ARG A 15 -20.17 -12.18 -27.67
N GLU A 16 -19.13 -12.20 -28.51
CA GLU A 16 -18.08 -13.22 -28.46
C GLU A 16 -16.73 -12.62 -28.87
N ILE A 17 -15.67 -12.99 -28.18
CA ILE A 17 -14.29 -12.61 -28.45
C ILE A 17 -13.49 -13.88 -28.70
N LEU A 18 -12.99 -14.06 -29.91
CA LEU A 18 -12.19 -15.20 -30.31
C LEU A 18 -10.74 -14.75 -30.51
N VAL A 19 -9.87 -15.16 -29.60
CA VAL A 19 -8.42 -14.97 -29.73
C VAL A 19 -7.87 -16.07 -30.63
N GLN A 20 -7.27 -15.66 -31.75
CA GLN A 20 -6.62 -16.55 -32.69
C GLN A 20 -5.11 -16.44 -32.46
N GLU A 21 -4.52 -17.48 -31.85
CA GLU A 21 -3.08 -17.49 -31.57
C GLU A 21 -2.25 -17.12 -32.82
N ASN A 22 -1.39 -16.11 -32.66
CA ASN A 22 -0.50 -15.57 -33.68
C ASN A 22 -1.20 -14.99 -34.95
N LYS A 23 -2.53 -14.78 -34.91
CA LYS A 23 -3.28 -14.23 -36.07
C LYS A 23 -4.03 -12.95 -35.73
N GLY A 24 -4.47 -12.80 -34.46
CA GLY A 24 -5.22 -11.62 -34.03
C GLY A 24 -6.48 -11.96 -33.26
N ILE A 25 -7.45 -11.04 -33.30
CA ILE A 25 -8.70 -11.13 -32.53
C ILE A 25 -9.89 -10.99 -33.51
N ARG A 26 -10.88 -11.87 -33.32
CA ARG A 26 -12.18 -11.74 -33.98
C ARG A 26 -13.24 -11.37 -32.95
N LEU A 27 -13.98 -10.30 -33.20
CA LEU A 27 -15.12 -9.85 -32.40
C LEU A 27 -16.42 -10.13 -33.16
N ILE A 28 -17.36 -10.78 -32.50
CA ILE A 28 -18.73 -10.94 -32.96
C ILE A 28 -19.62 -10.05 -32.10
N TRP A 29 -20.20 -9.01 -32.70
CA TRP A 29 -20.99 -8.02 -31.99
C TRP A 29 -22.44 -8.48 -31.77
N GLU A 30 -23.14 -7.85 -30.83
CA GLU A 30 -24.56 -8.17 -30.54
C GLU A 30 -25.49 -7.99 -31.72
N ASP A 31 -25.20 -7.06 -32.62
CA ASP A 31 -25.94 -6.78 -33.83
C ASP A 31 -25.61 -7.75 -34.99
N GLY A 32 -24.77 -8.76 -34.75
CA GLY A 32 -24.31 -9.74 -35.72
C GLY A 32 -23.14 -9.28 -36.60
N HIS A 33 -22.64 -8.06 -36.40
CA HIS A 33 -21.44 -7.60 -37.08
C HIS A 33 -20.20 -8.41 -36.64
N VAL A 34 -19.27 -8.61 -37.58
CA VAL A 34 -17.98 -9.30 -37.26
C VAL A 34 -16.84 -8.36 -37.60
N SER A 35 -15.92 -8.21 -36.67
CA SER A 35 -14.66 -7.47 -36.85
C SER A 35 -13.49 -8.39 -36.68
N ASP A 36 -12.58 -8.40 -37.64
CA ASP A 36 -11.29 -9.11 -37.54
C ASP A 36 -10.16 -8.08 -37.40
N PHE A 37 -9.35 -8.26 -36.37
CA PHE A 37 -8.18 -7.43 -36.13
C PHE A 37 -6.94 -8.33 -36.19
N ALA A 38 -6.13 -8.14 -37.23
CA ALA A 38 -4.87 -8.85 -37.40
C ALA A 38 -3.88 -8.49 -36.29
N LEU A 39 -3.05 -9.43 -35.89
CA LEU A 39 -2.07 -9.22 -34.79
C LEU A 39 -1.12 -8.06 -35.11
N ASP A 40 -0.59 -7.99 -36.34
CA ASP A 40 0.32 -6.93 -36.76
C ASP A 40 -0.35 -5.55 -36.66
N TRP A 41 -1.62 -5.46 -37.09
CA TRP A 41 -2.41 -4.23 -36.97
C TRP A 41 -2.64 -3.86 -35.49
N LEU A 42 -2.94 -4.84 -34.63
CA LEU A 42 -3.12 -4.61 -33.19
C LEU A 42 -1.83 -4.12 -32.53
N LEU A 43 -0.69 -4.69 -32.90
CA LEU A 43 0.62 -4.26 -32.38
C LEU A 43 1.01 -2.84 -32.87
N GLU A 44 0.66 -2.50 -34.12
CA GLU A 44 0.94 -1.18 -34.68
C GLU A 44 0.04 -0.08 -34.09
N HIS A 45 -1.22 -0.44 -33.74
CA HIS A 45 -2.26 0.49 -33.28
C HIS A 45 -2.62 0.28 -31.80
N ALA A 46 -2.04 -0.70 -31.13
CA ALA A 46 -2.12 -0.77 -29.69
C ALA A 46 -1.59 0.56 -29.13
N TYR A 47 -2.35 1.14 -28.21
CA TYR A 47 -1.75 2.18 -27.39
C TYR A 47 -0.41 1.62 -26.91
N ALA A 48 0.68 2.36 -27.13
CA ALA A 48 1.91 2.06 -26.44
C ALA A 48 1.50 2.01 -24.97
N LEU A 49 1.41 0.80 -24.43
CA LEU A 49 1.37 0.64 -22.98
C LEU A 49 2.62 1.38 -22.57
N ASP A 50 2.44 2.50 -21.90
CA ASP A 50 3.57 3.18 -21.29
C ASP A 50 4.33 2.08 -20.56
N GLU A 51 5.57 1.81 -20.96
CA GLU A 51 6.34 0.70 -20.34
C GLU A 51 6.42 0.87 -18.82
N SER A 52 6.13 2.10 -18.33
CA SER A 52 5.90 2.40 -16.92
C SER A 52 4.64 1.75 -16.32
N VAL A 53 3.64 1.38 -17.13
CA VAL A 53 2.35 0.81 -16.66
C VAL A 53 2.38 -0.71 -16.60
N THR A 54 3.21 -1.36 -17.39
CA THR A 54 3.33 -2.83 -17.41
C THR A 54 4.17 -3.38 -16.27
N ASP A 55 4.87 -2.54 -15.53
CA ASP A 55 5.80 -2.96 -14.47
C ASP A 55 5.43 -2.41 -13.08
N ILE A 56 4.15 -2.28 -12.79
CA ILE A 56 3.65 -2.18 -11.40
C ILE A 56 3.73 -3.57 -10.77
N GLN A 57 4.80 -4.25 -11.03
CA GLN A 57 5.04 -5.52 -10.39
C GLN A 57 5.73 -5.25 -9.05
N ALA A 58 5.51 -6.15 -8.13
CA ALA A 58 6.32 -6.34 -6.93
C ALA A 58 7.86 -6.30 -7.17
N GLN A 59 8.30 -6.11 -8.41
CA GLN A 59 9.70 -6.00 -8.82
C GLN A 59 10.44 -4.87 -8.09
N ASN A 60 9.83 -3.71 -7.87
CA ASN A 60 10.48 -2.66 -7.09
C ASN A 60 10.67 -3.04 -5.62
N LEU A 61 9.74 -3.81 -5.05
CA LEU A 61 9.82 -4.30 -3.68
C LEU A 61 10.64 -5.61 -3.57
N ALA A 62 10.82 -6.37 -4.64
CA ALA A 62 11.65 -7.59 -4.63
C ALA A 62 13.13 -7.30 -4.28
N HIS A 63 13.61 -6.08 -4.47
CA HIS A 63 15.00 -5.67 -4.27
C HIS A 63 15.17 -4.69 -3.10
N ILE A 64 14.33 -4.76 -2.06
CA ILE A 64 14.45 -3.94 -0.86
C ILE A 64 15.28 -4.59 0.25
N ALA A 65 15.67 -5.85 0.10
CA ALA A 65 16.39 -6.59 1.13
C ALA A 65 17.90 -6.33 1.04
N VAL A 66 18.51 -6.03 2.19
CA VAL A 66 19.96 -5.86 2.38
C VAL A 66 20.41 -6.64 3.62
N GLN A 67 21.67 -7.08 3.64
CA GLN A 67 22.29 -7.62 4.86
C GLN A 67 22.88 -6.46 5.66
N TYR A 68 22.68 -6.45 6.95
CA TYR A 68 23.21 -5.39 7.83
C TYR A 68 24.75 -5.29 7.72
N ASP A 69 25.43 -6.44 7.72
CA ASP A 69 26.90 -6.48 7.62
C ASP A 69 27.45 -5.87 6.32
N ASP A 70 26.68 -5.90 5.24
CA ASP A 70 27.07 -5.34 3.95
C ASP A 70 26.87 -3.82 3.87
N CYS A 71 26.13 -3.22 4.79
CA CYS A 71 25.74 -1.81 4.74
C CYS A 71 26.05 -1.02 6.03
N LYS A 72 26.66 -1.62 7.04
CA LYS A 72 26.83 -1.01 8.38
C LYS A 72 27.60 0.31 8.39
N ASP A 73 28.55 0.49 7.46
CA ASP A 73 29.40 1.70 7.42
C ASP A 73 28.62 2.93 6.88
N ASP A 74 27.63 2.71 5.99
CA ASP A 74 26.78 3.76 5.39
C ASP A 74 25.30 3.49 5.68
N PHE A 75 25.01 2.84 6.79
CA PHE A 75 23.71 2.25 7.10
C PHE A 75 22.55 3.24 6.99
N VAL A 76 22.66 4.41 7.62
CA VAL A 76 21.60 5.42 7.64
C VAL A 76 21.36 6.01 6.25
N ALA A 77 22.43 6.30 5.51
CA ALA A 77 22.35 6.81 4.14
C ALA A 77 21.70 5.79 3.19
N ILE A 78 21.97 4.49 3.39
CA ILE A 78 21.33 3.42 2.62
C ILE A 78 19.85 3.32 2.97
N CYS A 79 19.47 3.40 4.25
CA CYS A 79 18.07 3.44 4.67
C CYS A 79 17.33 4.61 4.02
N ASP A 80 17.87 5.82 4.12
CA ASP A 80 17.28 7.03 3.52
C ASP A 80 17.13 6.90 2.01
N ARG A 81 18.14 6.44 1.31
CA ARG A 81 18.08 6.23 -0.13
C ARG A 81 16.96 5.24 -0.52
N TYR A 82 16.85 4.10 0.15
CA TYR A 82 15.80 3.11 -0.14
C TYR A 82 14.40 3.64 0.15
N LEU A 83 14.23 4.41 1.23
CA LEU A 83 12.95 5.05 1.54
C LEU A 83 12.54 6.04 0.44
N ASN A 84 13.46 6.86 -0.03
CA ASN A 84 13.20 7.83 -1.11
C ASN A 84 12.91 7.15 -2.45
N GLU A 85 13.71 6.16 -2.85
CA GLU A 85 13.58 5.49 -4.14
C GLU A 85 12.43 4.49 -4.18
N LYS A 86 12.32 3.64 -3.14
CA LYS A 86 11.46 2.45 -3.11
C LYS A 86 10.35 2.48 -2.08
N GLY A 87 10.38 3.45 -1.17
CA GLY A 87 9.41 3.56 -0.08
C GLY A 87 9.64 2.60 1.09
N ALA A 88 10.55 1.63 0.97
CA ALA A 88 10.84 0.66 2.03
C ALA A 88 12.23 0.05 1.89
N ILE A 89 12.77 -0.43 3.03
CA ILE A 89 13.97 -1.27 3.11
C ILE A 89 13.73 -2.41 4.10
N LEU A 90 14.19 -3.61 3.75
CA LEU A 90 14.27 -4.77 4.62
C LEU A 90 15.73 -5.01 4.99
N VAL A 91 16.07 -4.90 6.27
CA VAL A 91 17.40 -5.16 6.78
C VAL A 91 17.43 -6.52 7.49
N ARG A 92 18.32 -7.39 7.06
CA ARG A 92 18.50 -8.72 7.60
C ARG A 92 19.66 -8.76 8.59
N GLY A 93 19.47 -9.45 9.72
CA GLY A 93 20.51 -9.77 10.67
C GLY A 93 21.13 -8.52 11.33
N CYS A 94 20.33 -7.51 11.68
CA CYS A 94 20.81 -6.33 12.40
C CYS A 94 21.24 -6.71 13.80
N THR A 95 22.52 -6.55 14.09
CA THR A 95 23.12 -6.91 15.39
C THR A 95 22.99 -5.81 16.44
N LEU A 96 22.50 -4.63 16.07
CA LEU A 96 22.24 -3.55 17.03
C LEU A 96 21.06 -3.92 17.94
N ASP A 97 21.17 -3.63 19.20
CA ASP A 97 20.00 -3.59 20.06
C ASP A 97 19.09 -2.40 19.68
N VAL A 98 17.89 -2.36 20.27
CA VAL A 98 16.89 -1.34 19.92
C VAL A 98 17.38 0.07 20.20
N ASP A 99 18.05 0.29 21.32
CA ASP A 99 18.49 1.64 21.71
C ASP A 99 19.64 2.11 20.80
N ALA A 100 20.58 1.22 20.47
CA ALA A 100 21.65 1.51 19.52
C ALA A 100 21.13 1.74 18.10
N LEU A 101 20.12 0.96 17.67
CA LEU A 101 19.47 1.15 16.36
C LEU A 101 18.75 2.50 16.27
N VAL A 102 17.99 2.86 17.31
CA VAL A 102 17.31 4.17 17.39
C VAL A 102 18.34 5.29 17.40
N ALA A 103 19.38 5.19 18.23
CA ALA A 103 20.44 6.20 18.29
C ALA A 103 21.12 6.40 16.93
N CYS A 104 21.46 5.30 16.25
CA CYS A 104 22.07 5.33 14.93
C CYS A 104 21.17 6.04 13.89
N LEU A 105 19.87 5.70 13.82
CA LEU A 105 18.94 6.29 12.88
C LEU A 105 18.67 7.78 13.17
N THR A 106 18.71 8.18 14.46
CA THR A 106 18.39 9.57 14.88
C THR A 106 19.59 10.50 14.95
N ASP A 107 20.78 10.03 14.61
CA ASP A 107 22.00 10.86 14.69
C ASP A 107 21.97 12.02 13.66
N GLU A 108 21.60 11.76 12.41
CA GLU A 108 21.70 12.76 11.34
C GLU A 108 20.42 12.94 10.50
N VAL A 109 19.59 11.92 10.31
CA VAL A 109 18.54 11.92 9.27
C VAL A 109 17.15 11.91 9.85
N PHE A 110 16.91 11.06 10.86
CA PHE A 110 15.58 10.87 11.39
C PHE A 110 15.42 11.47 12.78
N VAL A 111 14.18 11.80 13.16
CA VAL A 111 13.81 12.15 14.52
C VAL A 111 12.79 11.14 15.04
N LEU A 112 13.03 10.67 16.26
CA LEU A 112 12.13 9.74 16.93
C LEU A 112 10.77 10.40 17.19
N ARG A 113 9.69 9.75 16.78
CA ARG A 113 8.33 10.23 16.94
C ARG A 113 7.63 9.56 18.10
N ASP A 114 7.16 10.35 19.06
CA ASP A 114 6.29 9.86 20.12
C ASP A 114 4.89 9.53 19.55
N SER A 115 4.30 8.47 20.06
CA SER A 115 2.94 8.06 19.76
C SER A 115 2.14 7.91 21.04
N HIS A 116 0.83 7.73 20.94
CA HIS A 116 0.00 7.42 22.11
C HIS A 116 0.32 6.07 22.77
N PHE A 117 1.27 5.31 22.22
CA PHE A 117 1.84 4.09 22.79
C PHE A 117 3.26 4.30 23.36
N GLY A 118 3.80 5.52 23.29
CA GLY A 118 5.18 5.86 23.60
C GLY A 118 6.10 5.79 22.38
N TYR A 119 7.39 5.85 22.63
CA TYR A 119 8.43 5.86 21.58
C TYR A 119 8.69 4.48 20.96
N ILE A 120 8.58 3.42 21.75
CA ILE A 120 8.79 2.04 21.31
C ILE A 120 7.59 1.22 21.77
N GLU A 121 6.87 0.68 20.80
CA GLU A 121 5.69 -0.15 21.03
C GLU A 121 6.08 -1.63 21.00
N ASP A 122 5.78 -2.36 22.07
CA ASP A 122 5.90 -3.81 22.12
C ASP A 122 4.63 -4.47 21.57
N LEU A 123 4.71 -4.95 20.34
CA LEU A 123 3.63 -5.67 19.67
C LEU A 123 3.72 -7.16 20.01
N ARG A 124 3.09 -7.55 21.11
CA ARG A 124 3.07 -8.92 21.65
C ARG A 124 1.66 -9.44 21.79
N THR A 125 1.46 -10.71 21.49
CA THR A 125 0.15 -11.37 21.66
C THR A 125 -0.31 -11.51 23.09
N ASP A 126 0.59 -11.56 24.07
CA ASP A 126 0.27 -11.59 25.49
C ASP A 126 -0.14 -10.23 26.07
N ASN A 127 0.07 -9.15 25.31
CA ASN A 127 -0.26 -7.76 25.68
C ASN A 127 0.07 -7.40 27.14
N THR A 128 1.24 -7.82 27.62
CA THR A 128 1.65 -7.58 29.02
C THR A 128 2.12 -6.16 29.26
N THR A 129 2.52 -5.45 28.20
CA THR A 129 3.17 -4.14 28.26
C THR A 129 2.24 -2.96 27.99
N ASN A 130 1.12 -3.17 27.30
CA ASN A 130 0.18 -2.11 26.96
C ASN A 130 -1.21 -2.36 27.53
N LYS A 131 -1.74 -1.37 28.28
CA LYS A 131 -3.07 -1.42 28.91
C LYS A 131 -4.21 -1.09 27.95
N ASN A 132 -3.90 -0.68 26.74
CA ASN A 132 -4.86 -0.35 25.70
C ASN A 132 -5.07 -1.57 24.80
N THR A 133 -6.17 -2.29 25.00
CA THR A 133 -6.37 -3.64 24.45
C THR A 133 -7.02 -3.68 23.07
N ASP A 134 -7.38 -2.52 22.48
CA ASP A 134 -8.17 -2.45 21.25
C ASP A 134 -7.31 -2.51 19.97
N GLN A 135 -6.02 -2.78 20.08
CA GLN A 135 -5.10 -2.82 18.94
C GLN A 135 -5.10 -4.19 18.26
N LEU A 136 -5.31 -4.20 16.96
CA LEU A 136 -5.14 -5.39 16.13
C LEU A 136 -3.71 -5.95 16.19
N GLY A 137 -2.71 -5.08 16.41
CA GLY A 137 -1.31 -5.46 16.58
C GLY A 137 -1.04 -6.45 17.72
N TYR A 138 -1.88 -6.45 18.75
CA TYR A 138 -1.78 -7.37 19.90
C TYR A 138 -2.54 -8.68 19.74
N THR A 139 -3.20 -8.87 18.60
CA THR A 139 -3.95 -10.10 18.31
C THR A 139 -3.17 -10.98 17.34
N ASN A 140 -3.59 -12.23 17.20
CA ASN A 140 -3.07 -13.15 16.20
C ASN A 140 -3.88 -13.13 14.87
N ALA A 141 -4.92 -12.31 14.79
CA ALA A 141 -5.71 -12.15 13.58
C ALA A 141 -4.89 -11.49 12.45
N ALA A 142 -5.28 -11.72 11.21
CA ALA A 142 -4.73 -10.98 10.08
C ALA A 142 -5.03 -9.49 10.23
N VAL A 143 -4.08 -8.67 9.80
CA VAL A 143 -4.24 -7.22 9.67
C VAL A 143 -4.06 -6.88 8.20
N ASN A 144 -5.14 -6.48 7.54
CA ASN A 144 -5.11 -6.14 6.13
C ASN A 144 -4.28 -4.87 5.89
N LEU A 145 -3.90 -4.64 4.65
CA LEU A 145 -3.10 -3.51 4.23
C LEU A 145 -3.73 -2.17 4.66
N HIS A 146 -2.95 -1.37 5.37
CA HIS A 146 -3.36 -0.07 5.92
C HIS A 146 -2.15 0.84 6.11
N THR A 147 -2.40 2.11 6.37
CA THR A 147 -1.42 3.06 6.90
C THR A 147 -1.68 3.31 8.38
N ASP A 148 -0.62 3.57 9.13
CA ASP A 148 -0.73 3.87 10.55
C ASP A 148 -1.19 5.31 10.81
N GLN A 149 -2.03 5.46 11.82
CA GLN A 149 -2.50 6.71 12.40
C GLN A 149 -3.10 7.71 11.37
N PRO A 150 -3.93 7.29 10.40
CA PRO A 150 -4.50 8.20 9.41
C PRO A 150 -5.48 9.22 10.02
N PHE A 151 -5.84 9.03 11.30
CA PHE A 151 -6.81 9.82 12.07
C PHE A 151 -6.18 11.02 12.80
N ILE A 152 -4.84 11.20 12.75
CA ILE A 152 -4.17 12.39 13.27
C ILE A 152 -3.79 13.35 12.13
N GLU A 153 -3.61 14.63 12.45
CA GLU A 153 -3.30 15.67 11.46
C GLU A 153 -1.98 15.36 10.72
N HIS A 154 -0.95 15.03 11.46
CA HIS A 154 0.38 14.70 10.97
C HIS A 154 0.75 13.27 11.39
N PRO A 155 0.36 12.23 10.63
CA PRO A 155 0.80 10.86 10.90
C PRO A 155 2.32 10.75 10.91
N PRO A 156 2.89 9.79 11.64
CA PRO A 156 4.33 9.52 11.54
C PRO A 156 4.68 9.14 10.12
N ARG A 157 5.78 9.69 9.61
CA ARG A 157 6.17 9.44 8.22
C ARG A 157 6.77 8.08 8.04
N PHE A 158 7.62 7.65 8.96
CA PHE A 158 8.30 6.35 8.84
C PHE A 158 7.92 5.44 9.99
N GLN A 159 7.82 4.16 9.69
CA GLN A 159 7.67 3.12 10.70
C GLN A 159 8.72 2.03 10.50
N LEU A 160 9.32 1.64 11.62
CA LEU A 160 10.21 0.51 11.72
C LEU A 160 9.52 -0.62 12.50
N LEU A 161 9.53 -1.82 11.95
CA LEU A 161 9.06 -3.05 12.61
C LEU A 161 10.25 -4.00 12.76
N LEU A 162 10.78 -4.11 13.98
CA LEU A 162 11.88 -5.01 14.33
C LEU A 162 11.33 -6.32 14.88
N CYS A 163 11.80 -7.44 14.35
CA CYS A 163 11.46 -8.76 14.84
C CYS A 163 12.34 -9.15 16.04
N VAL A 164 11.70 -9.41 17.18
CA VAL A 164 12.33 -10.00 18.37
C VAL A 164 12.07 -11.50 18.42
N GLN A 165 10.85 -11.91 18.10
CA GLN A 165 10.43 -13.31 18.05
C GLN A 165 9.43 -13.53 16.93
N THR A 166 9.69 -14.51 16.07
CA THR A 166 8.76 -14.96 15.03
C THR A 166 7.64 -15.80 15.64
N ALA A 167 6.49 -15.82 14.96
CA ALA A 167 5.41 -16.77 15.24
C ALA A 167 5.83 -18.21 14.88
N ASP A 168 5.13 -19.20 15.44
CA ASP A 168 5.36 -20.61 15.12
C ASP A 168 4.91 -20.91 13.69
N GLU A 169 3.77 -20.33 13.26
CA GLU A 169 3.25 -20.44 11.90
C GLU A 169 2.62 -19.11 11.45
N GLY A 170 2.79 -18.74 10.18
CA GLY A 170 2.24 -17.51 9.60
C GLY A 170 2.94 -16.25 10.09
N GLY A 171 2.23 -15.11 10.15
CA GLY A 171 2.75 -13.84 10.64
C GLY A 171 3.65 -13.11 9.62
N GLU A 172 3.54 -13.45 8.34
CA GLU A 172 4.24 -12.73 7.26
C GLU A 172 3.81 -11.27 7.24
N ASN A 173 4.77 -10.37 7.16
CA ASN A 173 4.52 -8.96 6.89
C ASN A 173 4.26 -8.77 5.39
N MET A 174 3.34 -7.89 5.08
CA MET A 174 2.94 -7.53 3.72
C MET A 174 3.17 -6.04 3.52
N LEU A 175 3.71 -5.66 2.38
CA LEU A 175 3.83 -4.27 1.93
C LEU A 175 3.22 -4.11 0.55
N ALA A 176 2.56 -2.99 0.29
CA ALA A 176 2.10 -2.60 -1.05
C ALA A 176 2.39 -1.11 -1.28
N ASP A 177 2.87 -0.76 -2.47
CA ASP A 177 3.21 0.61 -2.85
C ASP A 177 1.95 1.34 -3.33
N ALA A 178 1.46 2.29 -2.54
CA ALA A 178 0.26 3.05 -2.86
C ALA A 178 0.45 4.02 -4.03
N LEU A 179 1.67 4.51 -4.26
CA LEU A 179 1.97 5.36 -5.42
C LEU A 179 1.77 4.59 -6.72
N GLN A 180 2.32 3.38 -6.79
CA GLN A 180 2.14 2.51 -7.95
C GLN A 180 0.67 2.10 -8.12
N ALA A 181 0.01 1.71 -7.03
CA ALA A 181 -1.41 1.36 -7.06
C ALA A 181 -2.31 2.54 -7.48
N ALA A 182 -1.97 3.78 -7.08
CA ALA A 182 -2.68 4.98 -7.48
C ALA A 182 -2.52 5.27 -8.99
N HIS A 183 -1.31 5.12 -9.53
CA HIS A 183 -1.08 5.25 -10.97
C HIS A 183 -1.85 4.19 -11.76
N TYR A 184 -1.79 2.94 -11.32
CA TYR A 184 -2.56 1.86 -11.95
C TYR A 184 -4.07 2.12 -11.91
N LEU A 185 -4.60 2.57 -10.76
CA LEU A 185 -6.00 2.95 -10.66
C LEU A 185 -6.37 4.09 -11.61
N ARG A 186 -5.51 5.11 -11.73
CA ARG A 186 -5.73 6.26 -12.63
C ARG A 186 -5.86 5.81 -14.09
N ASP A 187 -5.02 4.88 -14.51
CA ASP A 187 -5.01 4.37 -15.87
C ASP A 187 -6.16 3.38 -16.12
N LEU A 188 -6.56 2.61 -15.09
CA LEU A 188 -7.67 1.67 -15.17
C LEU A 188 -9.04 2.34 -15.11
N ASP A 189 -9.23 3.27 -14.17
CA ASP A 189 -10.49 4.00 -13.94
C ASP A 189 -10.20 5.39 -13.35
N ARG A 190 -10.08 6.38 -14.24
CA ARG A 190 -9.79 7.76 -13.86
C ARG A 190 -10.85 8.35 -12.93
N VAL A 191 -12.11 7.98 -13.09
CA VAL A 191 -13.20 8.47 -12.22
C VAL A 191 -13.05 7.92 -10.80
N ALA A 192 -12.61 6.67 -10.67
CA ALA A 192 -12.29 6.08 -9.38
C ALA A 192 -11.05 6.75 -8.74
N PHE A 193 -10.02 7.05 -9.52
CA PHE A 193 -8.86 7.80 -9.04
C PHE A 193 -9.25 9.19 -8.53
N GLU A 194 -10.02 9.96 -9.32
CA GLU A 194 -10.52 11.29 -8.92
C GLU A 194 -11.39 11.21 -7.65
N ALA A 195 -12.23 10.18 -7.51
CA ALA A 195 -13.02 9.99 -6.29
C ALA A 195 -12.17 9.80 -5.03
N LEU A 196 -11.02 9.11 -5.13
CA LEU A 196 -10.12 8.91 -3.99
C LEU A 196 -9.21 10.10 -3.71
N THR A 197 -9.02 10.99 -4.68
CA THR A 197 -8.21 12.21 -4.51
C THR A 197 -9.04 13.43 -4.11
N GLU A 198 -10.33 13.48 -4.48
CA GLU A 198 -11.17 14.68 -4.29
C GLU A 198 -12.22 14.53 -3.20
N ILE A 199 -12.66 13.31 -2.88
CA ILE A 199 -13.70 13.09 -1.86
C ILE A 199 -13.03 12.78 -0.51
N PRO A 200 -12.96 13.76 0.42
CA PRO A 200 -12.36 13.53 1.72
C PRO A 200 -13.29 12.69 2.59
N VAL A 201 -12.70 11.74 3.29
CA VAL A 201 -13.38 10.84 4.24
C VAL A 201 -12.86 11.04 5.66
N VAL A 202 -13.68 10.67 6.62
CA VAL A 202 -13.37 10.81 8.03
C VAL A 202 -12.69 9.54 8.54
N PHE A 203 -11.49 9.71 9.10
CA PHE A 203 -10.82 8.71 9.92
C PHE A 203 -10.99 9.08 11.39
N HIS A 204 -11.37 8.12 12.21
CA HIS A 204 -11.63 8.33 13.62
C HIS A 204 -11.11 7.17 14.45
N ARG A 205 -10.35 7.48 15.48
CA ARG A 205 -9.93 6.54 16.50
C ARG A 205 -10.44 7.00 17.84
N ASN A 206 -11.24 6.18 18.49
CA ASN A 206 -11.74 6.40 19.83
C ASN A 206 -11.38 5.19 20.69
N GLN A 207 -10.46 5.38 21.63
CA GLN A 207 -9.98 4.40 22.58
C GLN A 207 -10.16 4.94 24.00
N LYS A 208 -9.99 4.08 25.01
CA LYS A 208 -10.20 4.43 26.42
C LYS A 208 -9.50 5.74 26.86
N ASN A 209 -8.28 5.98 26.38
CA ASN A 209 -7.46 7.12 26.80
C ASN A 209 -7.00 8.00 25.61
N PHE A 210 -7.56 7.79 24.43
CA PHE A 210 -7.15 8.51 23.23
C PHE A 210 -8.31 8.64 22.26
N GLU A 211 -8.58 9.86 21.82
CA GLU A 211 -9.55 10.13 20.75
C GLU A 211 -8.96 11.15 19.77
N CYS A 212 -9.01 10.83 18.50
CA CYS A 212 -8.62 11.74 17.43
C CYS A 212 -9.40 11.46 16.15
N LYS A 213 -9.68 12.52 15.39
CA LYS A 213 -10.45 12.46 14.16
C LYS A 213 -9.91 13.47 13.16
N THR A 214 -9.75 13.04 11.92
CA THR A 214 -9.36 13.91 10.80
C THR A 214 -10.25 13.66 9.60
N ARG A 215 -10.20 14.56 8.60
CA ARG A 215 -10.88 14.39 7.33
C ARG A 215 -9.94 14.70 6.18
N TYR A 216 -9.59 13.66 5.43
CA TYR A 216 -8.66 13.73 4.30
C TYR A 216 -9.11 12.81 3.15
N PRO A 217 -8.69 13.06 1.91
CA PRO A 217 -8.81 12.08 0.84
C PRO A 217 -7.93 10.86 1.12
N VAL A 218 -8.24 9.72 0.51
CA VAL A 218 -7.40 8.51 0.60
C VAL A 218 -6.05 8.75 -0.06
N LEU A 219 -6.05 9.36 -1.24
CA LEU A 219 -4.86 9.67 -2.02
C LEU A 219 -4.69 11.19 -2.08
N SER A 220 -3.52 11.67 -1.72
CA SER A 220 -3.20 13.10 -1.77
C SER A 220 -2.10 13.35 -2.79
N PHE A 221 -2.37 14.28 -3.71
CA PHE A 221 -1.44 14.76 -4.73
C PHE A 221 -1.32 16.29 -4.65
N ASP A 222 -0.16 16.81 -5.03
CA ASP A 222 0.08 18.22 -5.30
C ASP A 222 0.48 18.33 -6.77
N ALA A 223 -0.43 18.83 -7.61
CA ALA A 223 -0.40 18.62 -9.04
C ALA A 223 -0.26 17.11 -9.36
N ASP A 224 0.81 16.71 -10.05
CA ASP A 224 1.08 15.30 -10.38
C ASP A 224 2.00 14.59 -9.36
N GLN A 225 2.42 15.29 -8.29
CA GLN A 225 3.31 14.72 -7.29
C GLN A 225 2.50 14.06 -6.17
N PHE A 226 2.68 12.76 -6.01
CA PHE A 226 2.13 12.02 -4.87
C PHE A 226 2.68 12.57 -3.55
N ARG A 227 1.79 12.81 -2.60
CA ARG A 227 2.12 13.33 -1.27
C ARG A 227 1.93 12.30 -0.18
N GLN A 228 0.77 11.67 -0.16
CA GLN A 228 0.43 10.75 0.93
C GLN A 228 -0.75 9.85 0.57
N ILE A 229 -0.73 8.65 1.11
CA ILE A 229 -1.92 7.82 1.27
C ILE A 229 -2.38 7.84 2.73
N ARG A 230 -3.71 7.86 2.94
CA ARG A 230 -4.36 7.57 4.23
C ARG A 230 -5.40 6.50 4.00
N SER A 231 -5.14 5.31 4.49
CA SER A 231 -6.03 4.15 4.31
C SER A 231 -5.99 3.24 5.52
N SER A 232 -7.12 3.08 6.18
CA SER A 232 -7.25 2.18 7.32
C SER A 232 -8.72 1.79 7.49
N TYR A 233 -9.05 0.56 7.14
CA TYR A 233 -10.41 0.03 7.18
C TYR A 233 -11.02 0.01 8.59
N PHE A 234 -10.22 -0.11 9.63
CA PHE A 234 -10.67 -0.16 11.03
C PHE A 234 -10.76 1.22 11.71
N THR A 235 -10.33 2.29 11.04
CA THR A 235 -10.48 3.67 11.54
C THR A 235 -11.34 4.53 10.63
N LEU A 236 -11.84 3.98 9.52
CA LEU A 236 -12.79 4.67 8.65
C LEU A 236 -14.11 4.85 9.41
N ALA A 237 -14.46 6.10 9.70
CA ALA A 237 -15.68 6.43 10.43
C ALA A 237 -16.94 6.39 9.53
N PRO A 238 -18.15 6.40 10.10
CA PRO A 238 -19.36 6.72 9.34
C PRO A 238 -19.22 8.06 8.64
N GLN A 239 -19.55 8.10 7.34
CA GLN A 239 -19.36 9.29 6.50
C GLN A 239 -20.64 10.11 6.42
N THR A 240 -20.49 11.43 6.31
CA THR A 240 -21.61 12.41 6.25
C THR A 240 -21.71 13.11 4.89
N SER A 241 -20.94 12.70 3.89
CA SER A 241 -21.04 13.21 2.52
C SER A 241 -22.34 12.75 1.83
N SER A 242 -22.71 13.36 0.72
CA SER A 242 -23.91 12.99 -0.01
C SER A 242 -23.91 11.53 -0.45
N PHE A 243 -25.08 10.94 -0.59
CA PHE A 243 -25.22 9.53 -1.00
C PHE A 243 -24.51 9.26 -2.34
N GLY A 244 -24.62 10.17 -3.31
CA GLY A 244 -23.97 10.05 -4.62
C GLY A 244 -22.45 10.02 -4.51
N GLN A 245 -21.88 10.94 -3.73
CA GLN A 245 -20.44 10.99 -3.48
C GLN A 245 -19.95 9.72 -2.76
N MET A 246 -20.69 9.24 -1.77
CA MET A 246 -20.29 8.04 -1.04
C MET A 246 -20.42 6.78 -1.88
N THR A 247 -21.41 6.69 -2.76
CA THR A 247 -21.53 5.56 -3.69
C THR A 247 -20.33 5.52 -4.64
N GLN A 248 -19.93 6.66 -5.19
CA GLN A 248 -18.76 6.79 -6.06
C GLN A 248 -17.47 6.44 -5.29
N TRP A 249 -17.31 6.99 -4.09
CA TRP A 249 -16.14 6.76 -3.26
C TRP A 249 -16.00 5.28 -2.85
N TYR A 250 -17.07 4.63 -2.37
CA TYR A 250 -17.00 3.21 -1.98
C TYR A 250 -16.66 2.29 -3.14
N ARG A 251 -17.19 2.58 -4.35
CA ARG A 251 -16.82 1.86 -5.57
C ARG A 251 -15.34 2.02 -5.88
N ALA A 252 -14.83 3.24 -5.82
CA ALA A 252 -13.43 3.56 -6.06
C ALA A 252 -12.52 2.91 -5.02
N TYR A 253 -12.88 3.00 -3.75
CA TYR A 253 -12.12 2.39 -2.65
C TYR A 253 -12.10 0.86 -2.73
N GLN A 254 -13.22 0.24 -3.11
CA GLN A 254 -13.25 -1.21 -3.36
C GLN A 254 -12.33 -1.61 -4.51
N LEU A 255 -12.30 -0.83 -5.60
CA LEU A 255 -11.41 -1.11 -6.73
C LEU A 255 -9.94 -0.97 -6.30
N PHE A 256 -9.60 0.11 -5.61
CA PHE A 256 -8.25 0.33 -5.08
C PHE A 256 -7.81 -0.79 -4.11
N THR A 257 -8.69 -1.19 -3.19
CA THR A 257 -8.37 -2.30 -2.27
C THR A 257 -8.14 -3.61 -3.01
N LYS A 258 -8.88 -3.92 -4.06
CA LYS A 258 -8.62 -5.11 -4.90
C LYS A 258 -7.25 -5.06 -5.58
N ILE A 259 -6.81 -3.87 -6.01
CA ILE A 259 -5.49 -3.69 -6.62
C ILE A 259 -4.38 -4.00 -5.59
N ILE A 260 -4.44 -3.40 -4.42
CA ILE A 260 -3.41 -3.59 -3.38
C ILE A 260 -3.46 -4.97 -2.71
N GLU A 261 -4.62 -5.62 -2.68
CA GLU A 261 -4.79 -6.97 -2.12
C GLU A 261 -4.37 -8.07 -3.09
N ASP A 262 -4.17 -7.77 -4.37
CA ASP A 262 -3.61 -8.73 -5.32
C ASP A 262 -2.18 -9.13 -4.87
N PRO A 263 -1.91 -10.43 -4.63
CA PRO A 263 -0.58 -10.89 -4.24
C PRO A 263 0.55 -10.46 -5.19
N ALA A 264 0.25 -10.24 -6.47
CA ALA A 264 1.22 -9.75 -7.45
C ALA A 264 1.69 -8.31 -7.15
N HIS A 265 0.91 -7.52 -6.42
CA HIS A 265 1.23 -6.14 -6.02
C HIS A 265 1.78 -6.04 -4.60
N GLN A 266 2.07 -7.18 -3.96
CA GLN A 266 2.53 -7.23 -2.58
C GLN A 266 3.94 -7.80 -2.47
N PHE A 267 4.74 -7.18 -1.63
CA PHE A 267 5.93 -7.80 -1.08
C PHE A 267 5.55 -8.50 0.23
N ARG A 268 5.86 -9.78 0.35
CA ARG A 268 5.60 -10.59 1.54
C ARG A 268 6.88 -11.14 2.10
N VAL A 269 7.02 -11.07 3.43
CA VAL A 269 8.22 -11.52 4.11
C VAL A 269 7.90 -11.99 5.53
N LEU A 270 8.43 -13.15 5.91
CA LEU A 270 8.53 -13.56 7.30
C LEU A 270 9.85 -13.02 7.86
N LEU A 271 9.74 -12.05 8.77
CA LEU A 271 10.91 -11.50 9.46
C LEU A 271 11.43 -12.51 10.48
N GLN A 272 12.74 -12.72 10.48
CA GLN A 272 13.45 -13.49 11.49
C GLN A 272 13.89 -12.57 12.64
N PRO A 273 14.21 -13.12 13.84
CA PRO A 273 14.81 -12.32 14.90
C PRO A 273 16.04 -11.55 14.38
N GLN A 274 16.13 -10.25 14.75
CA GLN A 274 17.12 -9.29 14.26
C GLN A 274 16.86 -8.74 12.84
N ASP A 275 15.83 -9.21 12.14
CA ASP A 275 15.39 -8.54 10.92
C ASP A 275 14.47 -7.37 11.26
N PHE A 276 14.52 -6.33 10.45
CA PHE A 276 13.49 -5.30 10.49
C PHE A 276 13.13 -4.79 9.10
N VAL A 277 11.92 -4.26 9.00
CA VAL A 277 11.48 -3.48 7.85
C VAL A 277 11.26 -2.04 8.29
N LEU A 278 11.79 -1.09 7.52
CA LEU A 278 11.56 0.36 7.67
C LEU A 278 10.88 0.86 6.39
N TYR A 279 9.77 1.58 6.52
CA TYR A 279 8.99 2.05 5.36
C TYR A 279 8.38 3.43 5.57
N ASP A 280 8.18 4.14 4.44
CA ASP A 280 7.48 5.42 4.38
C ASP A 280 5.97 5.18 4.48
N ASN A 281 5.38 5.44 5.64
CA ASN A 281 3.96 5.30 5.93
C ASN A 281 3.08 6.27 5.12
N TYR A 282 3.68 7.27 4.45
CA TYR A 282 2.98 8.14 3.50
C TYR A 282 2.83 7.49 2.12
N ARG A 283 3.65 6.48 1.82
CA ARG A 283 3.67 5.78 0.53
C ARG A 283 3.28 4.31 0.63
N MET A 284 3.70 3.62 1.69
CA MET A 284 3.53 2.18 1.82
C MET A 284 2.32 1.83 2.68
N LEU A 285 1.50 0.93 2.16
CA LEU A 285 0.54 0.19 2.96
C LEU A 285 1.24 -1.04 3.53
N HIS A 286 0.94 -1.36 4.77
CA HIS A 286 1.48 -2.53 5.43
C HIS A 286 0.38 -3.38 6.07
N GLY A 287 0.69 -4.64 6.28
CA GLY A 287 -0.23 -5.60 6.86
C GLY A 287 0.48 -6.86 7.34
N ARG A 288 -0.29 -7.81 7.82
CA ARG A 288 0.23 -9.05 8.38
C ARG A 288 -0.76 -10.19 8.18
N THR A 289 -0.29 -11.37 7.79
CA THR A 289 -1.11 -12.57 7.79
C THR A 289 -1.46 -13.01 9.22
N THR A 290 -2.48 -13.84 9.37
CA THR A 290 -2.77 -14.51 10.64
C THR A 290 -1.59 -15.40 11.06
N PHE A 291 -1.48 -15.69 12.35
CA PHE A 291 -0.40 -16.54 12.86
C PHE A 291 -0.84 -17.35 14.08
N SER A 292 -0.05 -18.35 14.44
CA SER A 292 -0.16 -19.11 15.67
C SER A 292 1.13 -19.02 16.50
N GLY A 293 1.02 -19.28 17.81
CA GLY A 293 2.13 -19.18 18.75
C GLY A 293 2.44 -17.76 19.21
N GLY A 294 3.57 -17.62 19.91
CA GLY A 294 4.05 -16.34 20.41
C GLY A 294 4.75 -15.53 19.31
N ARG A 295 4.42 -14.25 19.20
CA ARG A 295 5.07 -13.31 18.28
C ARG A 295 5.38 -12.02 19.03
N TRP A 296 6.60 -11.49 18.82
CA TRP A 296 7.01 -10.22 19.41
C TRP A 296 7.73 -9.36 18.38
N MET A 297 7.17 -8.19 18.12
CA MET A 297 7.76 -7.15 17.30
C MET A 297 7.92 -5.88 18.13
N LYS A 298 8.86 -5.04 17.74
CA LYS A 298 8.94 -3.66 18.22
C LYS A 298 8.57 -2.72 17.09
N GLY A 299 7.58 -1.85 17.36
CA GLY A 299 7.17 -0.78 16.45
C GLY A 299 7.77 0.54 16.89
N ILE A 300 8.36 1.29 15.96
CA ILE A 300 9.03 2.55 16.25
C ILE A 300 8.70 3.52 15.10
N TYR A 301 8.35 4.77 15.45
CA TYR A 301 8.00 5.78 14.47
C TYR A 301 9.08 6.86 14.39
N PHE A 302 9.26 7.36 13.17
CA PHE A 302 10.20 8.43 12.87
C PHE A 302 9.59 9.46 11.91
N ASP A 303 10.12 10.68 11.95
CA ASP A 303 9.99 11.69 10.91
C ASP A 303 11.39 12.07 10.41
N TYR A 304 11.50 12.91 9.37
CA TYR A 304 12.77 13.57 9.05
C TYR A 304 13.08 14.67 10.08
N GLN A 305 14.36 14.92 10.31
CA GLN A 305 14.84 16.06 11.11
C GLN A 305 14.45 17.40 10.47
#